data_eda0f056808d80e5de6e53c1a883f5b5
#
_entry.id   eda0f056808d80e5de6e53c1a883f5b5
#
_cell.length_a   1.000
_cell.length_b   1.000
_cell.length_c   1.000
_cell.angle_alpha   90.00
_cell.angle_beta   90.00
_cell.angle_gamma   90.00
#
_symmetry.space_group_name_H-M   'P 1'
#
loop_
_entity.id
_entity.type
_entity.pdbx_description
1 polymer ?
#
loop_
_entity_poly.entity_id
_entity_poly.type
_entity_poly.pdbx_seq_one_letter_code
_entity_poly.pdbx_strand_id
1 'polypeptide(L)'
;MVKLEMDEVGLLAAIDALKRVSPEQQEAAVLELEEEHPGIGERVRALLVIEKQAAEHIARVEKAGASLKNTVAQPSVPPKATEPVKLGLVQKVRWKRVGRAWFKSVNGGEFRRHIGPLPKEVEAKLASSNSSSGSGVPQLKVVDQAKPEPEPEKNEQPKEQAKTLTVVPPAPALPPELDDALAAMNRQHAIIENVGGKAVIASWEPSTYDVGKLMVVFQNKESFLLRYSNRFVPIEVPSGKAGISAVVRMPLAQWWLGHRGRQQYRGITFRPGGSTVISECLNLWQGWGVEPKEGNWSLIEEHIYQVIAGGNREFGNYVVNWNAWAIQHPDQQAEAALVLIGPKGVGKGTLVRCLQRIFGAHAFQVTSREEVIGKFNGHLQDCVLFIADEAYWGGDKRCVGRLQGMITEGTLPIERKGIDLIQVPNYLHVMMLAEPGWVIPAGKYERRYAALEVSSGRRGNKSYFRALHRQINEGGAEAMFYDLQRMELGDWHPRDIPETLLRNPALLKQQGFNLPPLEQWYVSILHDGVLPGSLANRPNTAFTKNLLDDAKERVPRLKWDLTEVALRNFLVDEIGIPCSKFRASWGNGWSFAPLSDLREAWCKRYGQIKWDTDVKDWSKRPSIYGSILDRK
;
A
#
# COMPACT_ATOMS: atom_id res chain seq x y z
N MET A 1 -9.65 -37.30 29.18
CA MET A 1 -8.73 -37.40 28.03
C MET A 1 -8.85 -36.11 27.24
N VAL A 2 -7.88 -35.23 27.37
CA VAL A 2 -7.81 -33.98 26.59
C VAL A 2 -7.26 -34.38 25.22
N LYS A 3 -8.08 -34.30 24.17
CA LYS A 3 -7.60 -34.45 22.78
C LYS A 3 -6.69 -33.27 22.50
N LEU A 4 -5.41 -33.53 22.33
CA LEU A 4 -4.48 -32.52 21.79
C LEU A 4 -4.84 -32.32 20.32
N GLU A 5 -5.35 -31.16 19.98
CA GLU A 5 -5.47 -30.72 18.59
C GLU A 5 -4.05 -30.53 18.03
N MET A 6 -3.79 -31.10 16.86
CA MET A 6 -2.52 -30.90 16.15
C MET A 6 -2.44 -29.41 15.73
N ASP A 7 -1.38 -28.71 16.15
CA ASP A 7 -1.15 -27.31 15.82
C ASP A 7 -0.68 -27.16 14.34
N GLU A 8 -0.66 -25.91 13.85
CA GLU A 8 -0.26 -25.63 12.47
C GLU A 8 1.18 -26.06 12.14
N VAL A 9 2.07 -26.13 13.14
CA VAL A 9 3.47 -26.54 12.96
C VAL A 9 3.56 -28.05 12.79
N GLY A 10 2.79 -28.78 13.57
CA GLY A 10 2.66 -30.25 13.42
C GLY A 10 2.06 -30.64 12.06
N LEU A 11 1.06 -29.89 11.60
CA LEU A 11 0.44 -30.10 10.29
C LEU A 11 1.43 -29.85 9.13
N LEU A 12 2.22 -28.79 9.17
CA LEU A 12 3.24 -28.51 8.15
C LEU A 12 4.37 -29.54 8.16
N ALA A 13 4.79 -30.01 9.32
CA ALA A 13 5.80 -31.09 9.44
C ALA A 13 5.29 -32.41 8.86
N ALA A 14 4.02 -32.76 9.09
CA ALA A 14 3.38 -33.95 8.51
C ALA A 14 3.31 -33.84 6.97
N ILE A 15 2.94 -32.71 6.42
CA ILE A 15 2.92 -32.46 4.97
C ILE A 15 4.32 -32.62 4.36
N ASP A 16 5.35 -32.09 5.00
CA ASP A 16 6.73 -32.17 4.50
C ASP A 16 7.29 -33.59 4.55
N ALA A 17 6.87 -34.38 5.51
CA ALA A 17 7.18 -35.81 5.57
C ALA A 17 6.45 -36.59 4.45
N LEU A 18 5.17 -36.30 4.22
CA LEU A 18 4.36 -36.96 3.20
C LEU A 18 4.85 -36.70 1.77
N LYS A 19 5.47 -35.58 1.48
CA LYS A 19 6.08 -35.28 0.16
C LYS A 19 7.20 -36.24 -0.24
N ARG A 20 7.79 -36.90 0.71
CA ARG A 20 8.98 -37.78 0.51
C ARG A 20 8.63 -39.24 0.25
N VAL A 21 7.36 -39.61 0.29
CA VAL A 21 6.87 -40.96 0.12
C VAL A 21 6.00 -41.14 -1.13
N SER A 22 5.78 -42.39 -1.57
CA SER A 22 4.97 -42.64 -2.77
C SER A 22 3.49 -42.26 -2.56
N PRO A 23 2.72 -41.98 -3.64
CA PRO A 23 1.31 -41.63 -3.53
C PRO A 23 0.44 -42.62 -2.76
N GLU A 24 0.75 -43.91 -2.85
CA GLU A 24 0.05 -44.96 -2.13
C GLU A 24 0.37 -44.92 -0.61
N GLN A 25 1.61 -44.63 -0.27
CA GLN A 25 2.05 -44.44 1.13
C GLN A 25 1.53 -43.13 1.71
N GLN A 26 1.36 -42.09 0.88
CA GLN A 26 0.75 -40.80 1.30
C GLN A 26 -0.69 -41.00 1.77
N GLU A 27 -1.49 -41.73 1.01
CA GLU A 27 -2.90 -41.96 1.37
C GLU A 27 -3.04 -42.83 2.64
N ALA A 28 -2.19 -43.84 2.82
CA ALA A 28 -2.17 -44.64 4.04
C ALA A 28 -1.82 -43.79 5.28
N ALA A 29 -0.80 -42.93 5.18
CA ALA A 29 -0.38 -42.08 6.29
C ALA A 29 -1.40 -40.94 6.57
N VAL A 30 -2.14 -40.48 5.56
CA VAL A 30 -3.23 -39.50 5.78
C VAL A 30 -4.41 -40.15 6.49
N LEU A 31 -4.70 -41.43 6.25
CA LEU A 31 -5.73 -42.16 6.97
C LEU A 31 -5.34 -42.39 8.43
N GLU A 32 -4.07 -42.71 8.69
CA GLU A 32 -3.53 -42.87 10.05
C GLU A 32 -3.60 -41.55 10.83
N LEU A 33 -3.25 -40.43 10.20
CA LEU A 33 -3.40 -39.07 10.77
C LEU A 33 -4.86 -38.70 11.05
N GLU A 34 -5.80 -39.15 10.22
CA GLU A 34 -7.23 -38.90 10.43
C GLU A 34 -7.80 -39.71 11.60
N GLU A 35 -7.27 -40.93 11.84
CA GLU A 35 -7.64 -41.75 13.00
C GLU A 35 -7.12 -41.13 14.31
N GLU A 36 -5.90 -40.58 14.30
CA GLU A 36 -5.31 -39.93 15.47
C GLU A 36 -5.92 -38.53 15.73
N HIS A 37 -6.21 -37.80 14.67
CA HIS A 37 -6.70 -36.39 14.71
C HIS A 37 -7.88 -36.19 13.74
N PRO A 38 -9.12 -36.48 14.12
CA PRO A 38 -10.28 -36.38 13.24
C PRO A 38 -10.48 -34.97 12.66
N GLY A 39 -10.62 -34.87 11.32
CA GLY A 39 -10.76 -33.65 10.55
C GLY A 39 -9.46 -33.08 9.96
N ILE A 40 -8.31 -33.70 10.23
CA ILE A 40 -7.01 -33.29 9.70
C ILE A 40 -6.73 -33.86 8.30
N GLY A 41 -7.16 -35.07 8.02
CA GLY A 41 -6.91 -35.74 6.75
C GLY A 41 -7.42 -34.96 5.54
N GLU A 42 -8.60 -34.35 5.62
CA GLU A 42 -9.14 -33.49 4.55
C GLU A 42 -8.29 -32.23 4.34
N ARG A 43 -7.79 -31.62 5.42
CA ARG A 43 -6.90 -30.46 5.35
C ARG A 43 -5.54 -30.81 4.74
N VAL A 44 -4.96 -31.95 5.12
CA VAL A 44 -3.68 -32.42 4.57
C VAL A 44 -3.81 -32.71 3.08
N ARG A 45 -4.86 -33.40 2.62
CA ARG A 45 -5.13 -33.66 1.19
C ARG A 45 -5.27 -32.35 0.40
N ALA A 46 -6.00 -31.37 0.95
CA ALA A 46 -6.17 -30.05 0.31
C ALA A 46 -4.84 -29.32 0.14
N LEU A 47 -3.98 -29.33 1.16
CA LEU A 47 -2.68 -28.66 1.11
C LEU A 47 -1.69 -29.36 0.17
N LEU A 48 -1.66 -30.68 0.13
CA LEU A 48 -0.84 -31.45 -0.83
C LEU A 48 -1.23 -31.16 -2.28
N VAL A 49 -2.53 -30.99 -2.57
CA VAL A 49 -3.01 -30.61 -3.91
C VAL A 49 -2.57 -29.21 -4.29
N ILE A 50 -2.66 -28.25 -3.37
CA ILE A 50 -2.25 -26.86 -3.60
C ILE A 50 -0.75 -26.78 -3.89
N GLU A 51 0.07 -27.48 -3.12
CA GLU A 51 1.53 -27.48 -3.31
C GLU A 51 1.95 -28.17 -4.60
N LYS A 52 1.30 -29.27 -4.98
CA LYS A 52 1.54 -29.93 -6.26
C LYS A 52 1.22 -28.99 -7.43
N GLN A 53 0.11 -28.26 -7.36
CA GLN A 53 -0.25 -27.28 -8.38
C GLN A 53 0.75 -26.12 -8.44
N ALA A 54 1.27 -25.66 -7.31
CA ALA A 54 2.29 -24.62 -7.25
C ALA A 54 3.62 -25.11 -7.87
N ALA A 55 4.05 -26.32 -7.58
CA ALA A 55 5.25 -26.91 -8.17
C ALA A 55 5.13 -27.08 -9.70
N GLU A 56 3.97 -27.53 -10.19
CA GLU A 56 3.70 -27.65 -11.62
C GLU A 56 3.65 -26.27 -12.31
N HIS A 57 3.18 -25.22 -11.62
CA HIS A 57 3.20 -23.86 -12.14
C HIS A 57 4.62 -23.32 -12.27
N ILE A 58 5.46 -23.50 -11.24
CA ILE A 58 6.88 -23.12 -11.24
C ILE A 58 7.63 -23.82 -12.39
N ALA A 59 7.44 -25.12 -12.56
CA ALA A 59 8.06 -25.89 -13.62
C ALA A 59 7.63 -25.40 -15.03
N ARG A 60 6.37 -24.97 -15.21
CA ARG A 60 5.88 -24.37 -16.47
C ARG A 60 6.52 -23.01 -16.75
N VAL A 61 6.67 -22.18 -15.73
CA VAL A 61 7.31 -20.84 -15.84
C VAL A 61 8.80 -21.00 -16.17
N GLU A 62 9.48 -21.93 -15.54
CA GLU A 62 10.89 -22.23 -15.83
C GLU A 62 11.08 -22.76 -17.26
N LYS A 63 10.21 -23.65 -17.72
CA LYS A 63 10.23 -24.19 -19.09
C LYS A 63 9.91 -23.12 -20.14
N ALA A 64 8.99 -22.18 -19.84
CA ALA A 64 8.70 -21.03 -20.69
C ALA A 64 9.88 -20.04 -20.73
N GLY A 65 10.54 -19.80 -19.60
CA GLY A 65 11.73 -18.97 -19.51
C GLY A 65 12.95 -19.54 -20.27
N ALA A 66 13.10 -20.86 -20.29
CA ALA A 66 14.13 -21.54 -21.07
C ALA A 66 13.87 -21.47 -22.58
N SER A 67 12.60 -21.51 -23.00
CA SER A 67 12.20 -21.38 -24.42
C SER A 67 12.44 -19.96 -24.96
N LEU A 68 12.30 -18.93 -24.11
CA LEU A 68 12.56 -17.53 -24.49
C LEU A 68 14.05 -17.19 -24.67
N LYS A 69 14.95 -17.92 -24.02
CA LYS A 69 16.39 -17.72 -24.16
C LYS A 69 16.97 -18.25 -25.50
N ASN A 70 16.25 -19.09 -26.19
CA ASN A 70 16.71 -19.71 -27.46
C ASN A 70 16.17 -19.03 -28.73
N THR A 71 15.45 -17.89 -28.60
CA THR A 71 14.82 -17.22 -29.76
C THR A 71 15.29 -15.77 -29.94
N VAL A 72 16.59 -15.50 -29.77
CA VAL A 72 17.18 -14.22 -30.17
C VAL A 72 18.08 -14.47 -31.38
N ALA A 73 17.50 -14.38 -32.58
CA ALA A 73 18.23 -14.27 -33.84
C ALA A 73 17.54 -13.25 -34.74
N GLN A 74 18.26 -12.17 -34.99
CA GLN A 74 18.26 -11.15 -36.06
C GLN A 74 16.96 -10.74 -36.80
N PRO A 75 16.83 -9.44 -37.15
CA PRO A 75 15.64 -8.88 -37.77
C PRO A 75 15.67 -9.06 -39.30
N SER A 76 14.63 -9.61 -39.87
CA SER A 76 14.36 -9.60 -41.30
C SER A 76 13.09 -8.80 -41.62
N VAL A 77 13.18 -8.07 -42.72
CA VAL A 77 12.27 -7.13 -43.39
C VAL A 77 10.80 -7.60 -43.48
N PRO A 78 9.80 -6.70 -43.31
CA PRO A 78 8.38 -7.05 -43.35
C PRO A 78 7.86 -7.25 -44.80
N PRO A 79 7.01 -8.25 -45.05
CA PRO A 79 6.25 -8.34 -46.28
C PRO A 79 4.93 -7.54 -46.24
N LYS A 80 4.51 -7.11 -47.42
CA LYS A 80 3.37 -6.25 -47.72
C LYS A 80 2.02 -6.81 -47.21
N ALA A 81 1.16 -5.87 -46.84
CA ALA A 81 -0.22 -6.08 -46.43
C ALA A 81 -1.07 -6.82 -47.49
N THR A 82 -1.78 -7.86 -47.05
CA THR A 82 -2.92 -8.46 -47.73
C THR A 82 -4.16 -8.30 -46.87
N GLU A 83 -5.29 -8.06 -47.53
CA GLU A 83 -6.60 -7.71 -46.96
C GLU A 83 -7.15 -8.73 -45.95
N PRO A 84 -8.02 -8.30 -45.00
CA PRO A 84 -8.53 -9.18 -43.95
C PRO A 84 -9.68 -10.08 -44.46
N VAL A 85 -9.45 -11.39 -44.39
CA VAL A 85 -10.50 -12.39 -44.49
C VAL A 85 -11.30 -12.41 -43.19
N LYS A 86 -12.60 -12.12 -43.25
CA LYS A 86 -13.54 -12.27 -42.13
C LYS A 86 -13.75 -13.77 -41.83
N LEU A 87 -13.06 -14.31 -40.87
CA LEU A 87 -13.39 -15.61 -40.26
C LEU A 87 -14.29 -15.38 -39.04
N GLY A 88 -15.56 -15.81 -39.18
CA GLY A 88 -16.47 -15.91 -38.04
C GLY A 88 -16.01 -17.00 -37.07
N LEU A 89 -15.46 -16.59 -35.95
CA LEU A 89 -15.02 -17.49 -34.89
C LEU A 89 -16.24 -18.00 -34.10
N VAL A 90 -16.66 -19.24 -34.37
CA VAL A 90 -17.61 -19.97 -33.53
C VAL A 90 -16.92 -20.32 -32.21
N GLN A 91 -17.32 -19.69 -31.10
CA GLN A 91 -16.78 -20.00 -29.80
C GLN A 91 -17.30 -21.34 -29.27
N LYS A 92 -16.42 -22.34 -29.12
CA LYS A 92 -16.76 -23.63 -28.48
C LYS A 92 -16.70 -23.50 -26.96
N VAL A 93 -17.86 -23.60 -26.30
CA VAL A 93 -18.00 -23.52 -24.87
C VAL A 93 -18.21 -24.90 -24.25
N ARG A 94 -17.38 -25.29 -23.29
CA ARG A 94 -17.51 -26.52 -22.51
C ARG A 94 -17.84 -26.23 -21.06
N TRP A 95 -18.70 -27.05 -20.45
CA TRP A 95 -19.11 -26.92 -19.06
C TRP A 95 -18.77 -28.18 -18.29
N LYS A 96 -18.28 -28.02 -17.05
CA LYS A 96 -17.95 -29.11 -16.14
C LYS A 96 -18.48 -28.79 -14.75
N ARG A 97 -19.13 -29.77 -14.10
CA ARG A 97 -19.56 -29.67 -12.70
C ARG A 97 -18.55 -30.33 -11.78
N VAL A 98 -18.17 -29.66 -10.67
CA VAL A 98 -17.31 -30.22 -9.62
C VAL A 98 -17.98 -29.91 -8.30
N GLY A 99 -18.54 -30.92 -7.63
CA GLY A 99 -19.37 -30.76 -6.45
C GLY A 99 -20.61 -29.90 -6.71
N ARG A 100 -20.79 -28.81 -5.96
CA ARG A 100 -21.87 -27.84 -6.15
C ARG A 100 -21.53 -26.69 -7.10
N ALA A 101 -20.31 -26.62 -7.63
CA ALA A 101 -19.86 -25.53 -8.50
C ALA A 101 -19.80 -25.93 -9.96
N TRP A 102 -20.10 -24.96 -10.86
CA TRP A 102 -19.97 -25.08 -12.30
C TRP A 102 -18.74 -24.35 -12.82
N PHE A 103 -18.10 -24.95 -13.82
CA PHE A 103 -16.91 -24.41 -14.48
C PHE A 103 -17.15 -24.33 -15.99
N LYS A 104 -16.72 -23.22 -16.58
CA LYS A 104 -16.83 -22.91 -18.02
C LYS A 104 -15.46 -22.86 -18.65
N SER A 105 -15.28 -23.50 -19.81
CA SER A 105 -14.10 -23.37 -20.68
C SER A 105 -14.56 -22.87 -22.06
N VAL A 106 -13.82 -21.92 -22.63
CA VAL A 106 -14.09 -21.34 -23.93
C VAL A 106 -12.93 -21.67 -24.87
N ASN A 107 -13.24 -22.18 -26.07
CA ASN A 107 -12.25 -22.55 -27.10
C ASN A 107 -11.15 -23.51 -26.64
N GLY A 108 -11.46 -24.43 -25.70
CA GLY A 108 -10.50 -25.39 -25.18
C GLY A 108 -9.53 -24.88 -24.13
N GLY A 109 -9.70 -23.64 -23.67
CA GLY A 109 -8.93 -23.06 -22.55
C GLY A 109 -9.28 -23.69 -21.20
N GLU A 110 -8.63 -23.21 -20.15
CA GLU A 110 -8.84 -23.71 -18.78
C GLU A 110 -10.28 -23.54 -18.30
N PHE A 111 -10.74 -24.49 -17.48
CA PHE A 111 -12.06 -24.41 -16.86
C PHE A 111 -12.06 -23.40 -15.71
N ARG A 112 -12.80 -22.30 -15.86
CA ARG A 112 -12.98 -21.28 -14.83
C ARG A 112 -14.31 -21.43 -14.13
N ARG A 113 -14.34 -21.21 -12.80
CA ARG A 113 -15.57 -21.29 -12.02
C ARG A 113 -16.59 -20.27 -12.51
N HIS A 114 -17.81 -20.74 -12.81
CA HIS A 114 -18.93 -19.90 -13.19
C HIS A 114 -19.64 -19.38 -11.91
N ILE A 115 -19.85 -18.06 -11.84
CA ILE A 115 -20.55 -17.40 -10.74
C ILE A 115 -21.83 -16.78 -11.32
N GLY A 116 -22.98 -17.26 -10.89
CA GLY A 116 -24.30 -16.81 -11.35
C GLY A 116 -25.16 -17.95 -11.88
N PRO A 117 -26.42 -17.66 -12.31
CA PRO A 117 -27.32 -18.67 -12.88
C PRO A 117 -26.75 -19.23 -14.17
N LEU A 118 -26.98 -20.51 -14.43
CA LEU A 118 -26.60 -21.14 -15.69
C LEU A 118 -27.44 -20.58 -16.84
N PRO A 119 -26.91 -20.51 -18.08
CA PRO A 119 -27.71 -20.20 -19.24
C PRO A 119 -28.85 -21.20 -19.40
N LYS A 120 -30.05 -20.72 -19.73
CA LYS A 120 -31.29 -21.54 -19.85
C LYS A 120 -31.12 -22.76 -20.75
N GLU A 121 -30.31 -22.67 -21.80
CA GLU A 121 -30.00 -23.77 -22.73
C GLU A 121 -29.17 -24.88 -22.05
N VAL A 122 -28.30 -24.54 -21.13
CA VAL A 122 -27.49 -25.49 -20.36
C VAL A 122 -28.37 -26.17 -19.29
N GLU A 123 -29.26 -25.45 -18.65
CA GLU A 123 -30.24 -25.98 -17.69
C GLU A 123 -31.23 -26.94 -18.39
N ALA A 124 -31.74 -26.59 -19.55
CA ALA A 124 -32.65 -27.44 -20.31
C ALA A 124 -32.01 -28.77 -20.74
N LYS A 125 -30.76 -28.76 -21.16
CA LYS A 125 -30.00 -29.98 -21.49
C LYS A 125 -29.67 -30.86 -20.28
N LEU A 126 -29.48 -30.24 -19.11
CA LEU A 126 -29.31 -30.99 -17.84
C LEU A 126 -30.61 -31.64 -17.36
N ALA A 127 -31.74 -30.97 -17.55
CA ALA A 127 -33.06 -31.51 -17.21
C ALA A 127 -33.42 -32.73 -18.09
N SER A 128 -33.04 -32.72 -19.38
CA SER A 128 -33.28 -33.84 -20.31
C SER A 128 -32.35 -35.04 -20.11
N SER A 129 -31.20 -34.87 -19.43
CA SER A 129 -30.25 -35.96 -19.15
C SER A 129 -30.51 -36.72 -17.86
N ASN A 130 -31.40 -36.22 -16.98
CA ASN A 130 -31.75 -36.85 -15.70
C ASN A 130 -32.84 -37.95 -15.81
N SER A 131 -33.33 -38.27 -17.02
CA SER A 131 -34.37 -39.29 -17.20
C SER A 131 -33.85 -40.68 -17.58
N SER A 132 -32.55 -40.95 -17.53
CA SER A 132 -31.97 -42.30 -17.66
C SER A 132 -30.97 -42.58 -16.54
N SER A 133 -31.37 -43.50 -15.68
CA SER A 133 -30.57 -44.06 -14.56
C SER A 133 -29.30 -44.75 -15.07
N GLY A 134 -28.14 -44.27 -14.64
CA GLY A 134 -26.87 -44.91 -14.88
C GLY A 134 -25.71 -44.09 -14.28
N SER A 135 -24.99 -44.64 -13.33
CA SER A 135 -23.84 -44.09 -12.67
C SER A 135 -22.71 -43.76 -13.65
N GLY A 136 -22.57 -42.51 -14.01
CA GLY A 136 -21.47 -41.96 -14.81
C GLY A 136 -21.55 -40.46 -14.84
N VAL A 137 -20.45 -39.79 -14.53
CA VAL A 137 -20.32 -38.34 -14.60
C VAL A 137 -20.64 -37.88 -16.02
N PRO A 138 -21.71 -37.12 -16.28
CA PRO A 138 -22.02 -36.68 -17.64
C PRO A 138 -20.97 -35.67 -18.10
N GLN A 139 -20.12 -36.10 -19.01
CA GLN A 139 -19.37 -35.18 -19.88
C GLN A 139 -20.33 -34.64 -20.91
N LEU A 140 -20.82 -33.44 -20.76
CA LEU A 140 -21.54 -32.71 -21.77
C LEU A 140 -20.58 -32.43 -22.96
N LYS A 141 -20.72 -33.19 -24.02
CA LYS A 141 -20.08 -32.89 -25.32
C LYS A 141 -20.61 -31.55 -25.85
N VAL A 142 -19.71 -30.77 -26.35
CA VAL A 142 -19.81 -29.52 -27.10
C VAL A 142 -21.24 -29.05 -27.39
N VAL A 143 -21.64 -27.92 -26.82
CA VAL A 143 -22.82 -27.16 -27.29
C VAL A 143 -22.32 -26.24 -28.38
N ASP A 144 -22.56 -26.57 -29.63
CA ASP A 144 -22.36 -25.66 -30.76
C ASP A 144 -23.46 -24.59 -30.72
N GLN A 145 -23.11 -23.38 -30.37
CA GLN A 145 -23.95 -22.21 -30.60
C GLN A 145 -23.64 -21.72 -32.03
N ALA A 146 -24.40 -22.16 -33.01
CA ALA A 146 -24.72 -21.40 -34.21
C ALA A 146 -25.64 -22.23 -35.09
N LYS A 147 -26.88 -21.90 -35.12
CA LYS A 147 -27.64 -21.91 -36.39
C LYS A 147 -27.92 -20.45 -36.72
N PRO A 148 -27.61 -19.99 -37.92
CA PRO A 148 -28.12 -18.71 -38.36
C PRO A 148 -29.64 -18.82 -38.44
N GLU A 149 -30.34 -17.82 -37.94
CA GLU A 149 -31.76 -17.65 -38.27
C GLU A 149 -31.94 -17.58 -39.76
N PRO A 150 -33.00 -18.20 -40.33
CA PRO A 150 -33.29 -18.10 -41.74
C PRO A 150 -33.56 -16.65 -42.14
N GLU A 151 -33.02 -16.22 -43.25
CA GLU A 151 -33.36 -14.94 -43.87
C GLU A 151 -34.88 -14.83 -43.99
N PRO A 152 -35.49 -13.68 -43.62
CA PRO A 152 -36.92 -13.47 -43.85
C PRO A 152 -37.17 -13.38 -45.36
N GLU A 153 -38.08 -14.23 -45.84
CA GLU A 153 -38.63 -14.17 -47.19
C GLU A 153 -39.06 -12.74 -47.54
N LYS A 154 -38.67 -12.35 -48.76
CA LYS A 154 -39.14 -11.13 -49.38
C LYS A 154 -40.65 -11.15 -49.45
N ASN A 155 -41.33 -10.39 -48.63
CA ASN A 155 -42.72 -10.07 -48.81
C ASN A 155 -42.90 -8.58 -49.04
N GLU A 156 -43.60 -8.33 -50.08
CA GLU A 156 -44.11 -7.12 -50.71
C GLU A 156 -44.10 -5.82 -49.89
N GLN A 157 -43.65 -4.76 -50.54
CA GLN A 157 -43.68 -3.37 -50.12
C GLN A 157 -45.05 -2.93 -49.63
N PRO A 158 -45.18 -2.41 -48.42
CA PRO A 158 -46.22 -1.45 -48.11
C PRO A 158 -45.73 -0.04 -48.47
N LYS A 159 -46.59 0.65 -49.16
CA LYS A 159 -46.47 2.03 -49.64
C LYS A 159 -45.83 2.95 -48.60
N GLU A 160 -44.87 3.72 -49.08
CA GLU A 160 -44.21 4.84 -48.48
C GLU A 160 -45.22 5.83 -47.88
N GLN A 161 -45.52 5.71 -46.59
CA GLN A 161 -46.13 6.81 -45.84
C GLN A 161 -45.01 7.79 -45.50
N ALA A 162 -45.08 8.97 -46.11
CA ALA A 162 -44.24 10.10 -45.81
C ALA A 162 -44.20 10.32 -44.29
N LYS A 163 -43.05 10.02 -43.65
CA LYS A 163 -42.79 10.39 -42.27
C LYS A 163 -42.78 11.90 -42.21
N THR A 164 -43.87 12.47 -41.75
CA THR A 164 -43.96 13.87 -41.33
C THR A 164 -42.85 14.11 -40.33
N LEU A 165 -41.86 14.92 -40.71
CA LEU A 165 -40.83 15.42 -39.79
C LEU A 165 -41.56 16.19 -38.70
N THR A 166 -41.73 15.59 -37.55
CA THR A 166 -42.26 16.26 -36.36
C THR A 166 -41.27 17.36 -36.01
N VAL A 167 -41.67 18.61 -36.20
CA VAL A 167 -40.91 19.78 -35.70
C VAL A 167 -40.87 19.62 -34.19
N VAL A 168 -39.72 19.26 -33.63
CA VAL A 168 -39.50 19.20 -32.20
C VAL A 168 -39.58 20.64 -31.67
N PRO A 169 -40.43 20.91 -30.66
CA PRO A 169 -40.53 22.22 -30.08
C PRO A 169 -39.15 22.71 -29.61
N PRO A 170 -38.82 24.01 -29.64
CA PRO A 170 -37.54 24.50 -29.23
C PRO A 170 -37.27 24.05 -27.79
N ALA A 171 -36.20 23.33 -27.61
CA ALA A 171 -35.74 22.93 -26.28
C ALA A 171 -35.43 24.17 -25.44
N PRO A 172 -35.63 24.15 -24.10
CA PRO A 172 -35.18 25.21 -23.24
C PRO A 172 -33.69 25.44 -23.51
N ALA A 173 -33.31 26.71 -23.56
CA ALA A 173 -32.03 27.26 -23.99
C ALA A 173 -30.88 26.22 -24.01
N LEU A 174 -30.58 25.69 -25.16
CA LEU A 174 -29.37 24.91 -25.41
C LEU A 174 -28.17 25.85 -25.23
N PRO A 175 -27.03 25.36 -24.73
CA PRO A 175 -25.82 26.14 -24.68
C PRO A 175 -25.57 26.76 -26.05
N PRO A 176 -25.09 28.02 -26.06
CA PRO A 176 -24.81 28.76 -27.28
C PRO A 176 -23.84 27.93 -28.12
N GLU A 177 -23.75 28.24 -29.37
CA GLU A 177 -22.85 27.77 -30.42
C GLU A 177 -22.01 26.49 -30.15
N LEU A 178 -21.86 25.60 -31.13
CA LEU A 178 -21.10 24.36 -31.03
C LEU A 178 -19.66 24.55 -30.49
N ASP A 179 -19.07 25.72 -30.78
CA ASP A 179 -17.73 26.08 -30.28
C ASP A 179 -17.73 26.29 -28.76
N ASP A 180 -18.78 26.89 -28.19
CA ASP A 180 -18.94 27.03 -26.76
C ASP A 180 -19.17 25.68 -26.06
N ALA A 181 -19.95 24.81 -26.70
CA ALA A 181 -20.13 23.44 -26.20
C ALA A 181 -18.81 22.64 -26.22
N LEU A 182 -18.01 22.77 -27.27
CA LEU A 182 -16.69 22.17 -27.37
C LEU A 182 -15.75 22.72 -26.29
N ALA A 183 -15.69 24.04 -26.13
CA ALA A 183 -14.88 24.71 -25.13
C ALA A 183 -15.30 24.31 -23.71
N ALA A 184 -16.60 24.20 -23.43
CA ALA A 184 -17.11 23.75 -22.13
C ALA A 184 -16.72 22.29 -21.83
N MET A 185 -16.84 21.40 -22.81
CA MET A 185 -16.43 20.00 -22.67
C MET A 185 -14.91 19.89 -22.50
N ASN A 186 -14.11 20.62 -23.27
CA ASN A 186 -12.65 20.63 -23.17
C ASN A 186 -12.14 21.19 -21.84
N ARG A 187 -12.85 22.14 -21.22
CA ARG A 187 -12.50 22.61 -19.86
C ARG A 187 -12.70 21.55 -18.79
N GLN A 188 -13.66 20.65 -19.00
CA GLN A 188 -14.03 19.65 -17.98
C GLN A 188 -13.47 18.26 -18.28
N HIS A 189 -13.12 17.95 -19.53
CA HIS A 189 -12.76 16.61 -19.96
C HIS A 189 -11.62 16.60 -20.95
N ALA A 190 -10.83 15.53 -20.90
CA ALA A 190 -9.83 15.21 -21.92
C ALA A 190 -9.77 13.70 -22.14
N ILE A 191 -9.47 13.30 -23.38
CA ILE A 191 -9.09 11.91 -23.67
C ILE A 191 -7.62 11.73 -23.29
N ILE A 192 -7.35 10.66 -22.54
CA ILE A 192 -5.99 10.17 -22.31
C ILE A 192 -5.85 8.89 -23.11
N GLU A 193 -4.99 8.89 -24.11
CA GLU A 193 -4.86 7.76 -25.05
C GLU A 193 -4.33 6.51 -24.38
N ASN A 194 -3.41 6.68 -23.41
CA ASN A 194 -2.78 5.56 -22.75
C ASN A 194 -2.53 5.83 -21.24
N VAL A 195 -3.22 5.08 -20.40
CA VAL A 195 -2.93 4.92 -18.97
C VAL A 195 -2.88 3.43 -18.66
N GLY A 196 -1.68 2.86 -18.51
CA GLY A 196 -1.52 1.43 -18.27
C GLY A 196 -2.18 0.55 -19.36
N GLY A 197 -1.96 0.88 -20.65
CA GLY A 197 -2.49 0.14 -21.79
C GLY A 197 -3.94 0.43 -22.15
N LYS A 198 -4.61 1.39 -21.49
CA LYS A 198 -6.03 1.71 -21.73
C LYS A 198 -6.24 3.19 -22.03
N ALA A 199 -7.14 3.48 -22.98
CA ALA A 199 -7.65 4.83 -23.16
C ALA A 199 -8.74 5.12 -22.12
N VAL A 200 -8.66 6.29 -21.50
CA VAL A 200 -9.61 6.74 -20.47
C VAL A 200 -10.02 8.20 -20.71
N ILE A 201 -11.08 8.63 -20.06
CA ILE A 201 -11.50 10.03 -20.04
C ILE A 201 -11.14 10.62 -18.69
N ALA A 202 -10.27 11.62 -18.69
CA ALA A 202 -10.00 12.44 -17.52
C ALA A 202 -11.10 13.49 -17.39
N SER A 203 -11.63 13.69 -16.18
CA SER A 203 -12.64 14.69 -15.85
C SER A 203 -12.19 15.48 -14.63
N TRP A 204 -12.24 16.80 -14.70
CA TRP A 204 -11.99 17.67 -13.55
C TRP A 204 -13.29 17.89 -12.80
N GLU A 205 -13.36 17.35 -11.59
CA GLU A 205 -14.56 17.39 -10.76
C GLU A 205 -14.28 18.12 -9.44
N PRO A 206 -15.25 18.93 -8.95
CA PRO A 206 -15.13 19.51 -7.61
C PRO A 206 -14.97 18.40 -6.56
N SER A 207 -14.04 18.58 -5.62
CA SER A 207 -13.91 17.69 -4.49
C SER A 207 -15.17 17.74 -3.62
N THR A 208 -15.64 16.56 -3.17
CA THR A 208 -16.80 16.47 -2.29
C THR A 208 -16.48 16.81 -0.84
N TYR A 209 -15.20 16.80 -0.44
CA TYR A 209 -14.78 17.09 0.94
C TYR A 209 -13.92 18.33 1.07
N ASP A 210 -13.42 18.90 -0.02
CA ASP A 210 -12.55 20.07 0.01
C ASP A 210 -13.09 21.12 -0.95
N VAL A 211 -13.91 22.02 -0.41
CA VAL A 211 -14.62 23.02 -1.21
C VAL A 211 -13.61 23.91 -1.95
N GLY A 212 -13.78 24.01 -3.26
CA GLY A 212 -12.93 24.84 -4.13
C GLY A 212 -11.78 24.08 -4.79
N LYS A 213 -11.54 22.81 -4.44
CA LYS A 213 -10.55 21.98 -5.13
C LYS A 213 -11.17 21.17 -6.26
N LEU A 214 -10.41 20.99 -7.33
CA LEU A 214 -10.73 20.07 -8.41
C LEU A 214 -9.97 18.75 -8.20
N MET A 215 -10.62 17.65 -8.53
CA MET A 215 -10.01 16.32 -8.59
C MET A 215 -10.06 15.80 -10.01
N VAL A 216 -8.99 15.13 -10.44
CA VAL A 216 -8.98 14.44 -11.73
C VAL A 216 -9.52 13.03 -11.53
N VAL A 217 -10.69 12.76 -12.12
CA VAL A 217 -11.36 11.46 -12.08
C VAL A 217 -11.20 10.79 -13.45
N PHE A 218 -10.73 9.55 -13.45
CA PHE A 218 -10.64 8.75 -14.66
C PHE A 218 -11.86 7.85 -14.82
N GLN A 219 -12.51 7.92 -15.96
CA GLN A 219 -13.70 7.12 -16.26
C GLN A 219 -13.60 6.43 -17.63
N ASN A 220 -14.33 5.34 -17.80
CA ASN A 220 -14.45 4.65 -19.07
C ASN A 220 -15.49 5.34 -19.98
N LYS A 221 -15.51 4.92 -21.26
CA LYS A 221 -16.42 5.47 -22.27
C LYS A 221 -17.89 5.29 -21.89
N GLU A 222 -18.27 4.12 -21.36
CA GLU A 222 -19.66 3.81 -21.02
C GLU A 222 -20.19 4.73 -19.93
N SER A 223 -19.42 4.90 -18.86
CA SER A 223 -19.77 5.82 -17.75
C SER A 223 -19.89 7.27 -18.24
N PHE A 224 -18.98 7.69 -19.11
CA PHE A 224 -19.01 9.03 -19.69
C PHE A 224 -20.24 9.25 -20.59
N LEU A 225 -20.58 8.30 -21.46
CA LEU A 225 -21.77 8.38 -22.28
C LEU A 225 -23.05 8.42 -21.44
N LEU A 226 -23.12 7.61 -20.38
CA LEU A 226 -24.26 7.61 -19.46
C LEU A 226 -24.41 8.96 -18.74
N ARG A 227 -23.33 9.58 -18.29
CA ARG A 227 -23.31 10.88 -17.63
C ARG A 227 -23.96 11.99 -18.47
N TYR A 228 -23.82 11.93 -19.79
CA TYR A 228 -24.30 12.93 -20.73
C TYR A 228 -25.48 12.46 -21.60
N SER A 229 -26.11 11.36 -21.27
CA SER A 229 -27.18 10.73 -22.08
C SER A 229 -28.38 11.63 -22.31
N ASN A 230 -28.64 12.59 -21.40
CA ASN A 230 -29.75 13.55 -21.46
C ASN A 230 -29.35 14.92 -22.04
N ARG A 231 -28.10 15.09 -22.49
CA ARG A 231 -27.61 16.35 -23.09
C ARG A 231 -27.36 16.18 -24.57
N PHE A 232 -27.83 17.12 -25.37
CA PHE A 232 -27.76 17.05 -26.82
C PHE A 232 -27.24 18.37 -27.39
N VAL A 233 -26.56 18.29 -28.55
CA VAL A 233 -26.16 19.42 -29.37
C VAL A 233 -26.85 19.36 -30.73
N PRO A 234 -27.26 20.50 -31.35
CA PRO A 234 -27.76 20.54 -32.70
C PRO A 234 -26.56 20.45 -33.68
N ILE A 235 -26.61 19.51 -34.61
CA ILE A 235 -25.62 19.41 -35.71
C ILE A 235 -26.31 19.49 -37.04
N GLU A 236 -25.70 20.19 -38.00
CA GLU A 236 -26.16 20.18 -39.37
C GLU A 236 -25.63 18.95 -40.11
N VAL A 237 -26.54 18.18 -40.69
CA VAL A 237 -26.22 17.00 -41.49
C VAL A 237 -26.72 17.23 -42.90
N PRO A 238 -25.92 16.95 -43.95
CA PRO A 238 -26.38 17.05 -45.32
C PRO A 238 -27.62 16.17 -45.54
N SER A 239 -28.73 16.77 -45.90
CA SER A 239 -29.92 16.04 -46.37
C SER A 239 -29.63 15.56 -47.76
N GLY A 240 -29.92 14.28 -48.12
CA GLY A 240 -29.59 13.69 -49.41
C GLY A 240 -30.12 14.41 -50.67
N LYS A 241 -30.67 15.60 -50.52
CA LYS A 241 -31.06 16.54 -51.62
C LYS A 241 -30.04 17.67 -51.68
N ALA A 242 -29.55 17.94 -52.86
CA ALA A 242 -28.54 18.98 -53.11
C ALA A 242 -28.93 20.35 -52.48
N GLY A 243 -28.10 20.84 -51.59
CA GLY A 243 -28.25 22.17 -50.98
C GLY A 243 -29.17 22.30 -49.75
N ILE A 244 -29.67 21.17 -49.21
CA ILE A 244 -30.51 21.17 -48.00
C ILE A 244 -29.74 20.48 -46.84
N SER A 245 -29.50 21.19 -45.72
CA SER A 245 -29.05 20.61 -44.46
C SER A 245 -30.22 20.39 -43.50
N ALA A 246 -30.18 19.32 -42.74
CA ALA A 246 -31.12 19.08 -41.65
C ALA A 246 -30.40 19.20 -40.33
N VAL A 247 -31.02 19.87 -39.35
CA VAL A 247 -30.51 19.95 -37.99
C VAL A 247 -30.94 18.68 -37.24
N VAL A 248 -29.96 17.90 -36.79
CA VAL A 248 -30.18 16.68 -36.00
C VAL A 248 -29.63 16.88 -34.59
N ARG A 249 -30.36 16.39 -33.59
CA ARG A 249 -29.90 16.40 -32.18
C ARG A 249 -29.00 15.20 -31.94
N MET A 250 -27.72 15.44 -31.66
CA MET A 250 -26.74 14.42 -31.34
C MET A 250 -26.42 14.45 -29.84
N PRO A 251 -26.28 13.27 -29.14
CA PRO A 251 -25.85 13.25 -27.74
C PRO A 251 -24.50 13.94 -27.58
N LEU A 252 -24.42 14.88 -26.61
CA LEU A 252 -23.27 15.77 -26.39
C LEU A 252 -21.95 14.99 -26.23
N ALA A 253 -21.95 13.93 -25.42
CA ALA A 253 -20.75 13.12 -25.20
C ALA A 253 -20.32 12.38 -26.49
N GLN A 254 -21.26 11.84 -27.26
CA GLN A 254 -20.94 11.14 -28.50
C GLN A 254 -20.37 12.11 -29.55
N TRP A 255 -20.95 13.31 -29.66
CA TRP A 255 -20.45 14.37 -30.54
C TRP A 255 -19.03 14.79 -30.13
N TRP A 256 -18.79 15.08 -28.82
CA TRP A 256 -17.48 15.49 -28.36
C TRP A 256 -16.42 14.40 -28.54
N LEU A 257 -16.73 13.14 -28.28
CA LEU A 257 -15.82 12.02 -28.48
C LEU A 257 -15.38 11.84 -29.95
N GLY A 258 -16.23 12.25 -30.92
CA GLY A 258 -15.93 12.23 -32.35
C GLY A 258 -15.33 13.53 -32.88
N HIS A 259 -15.31 14.61 -32.06
CA HIS A 259 -14.92 15.93 -32.54
C HIS A 259 -13.40 16.07 -32.67
N ARG A 260 -12.90 16.57 -33.82
CA ARG A 260 -11.46 16.75 -34.08
C ARG A 260 -10.76 17.72 -33.14
N GLY A 261 -11.47 18.69 -32.59
CA GLY A 261 -10.98 19.69 -31.65
C GLY A 261 -11.17 19.31 -30.18
N ARG A 262 -11.53 18.05 -29.88
CA ARG A 262 -11.61 17.58 -28.48
C ARG A 262 -10.24 17.64 -27.80
N GLN A 263 -10.24 17.92 -26.51
CA GLN A 263 -9.02 17.88 -25.72
C GLN A 263 -8.50 16.45 -25.60
N GLN A 264 -7.24 16.23 -25.94
CA GLN A 264 -6.64 14.90 -25.98
C GLN A 264 -5.16 14.96 -25.61
N TYR A 265 -4.69 13.96 -24.85
CA TYR A 265 -3.30 13.81 -24.44
C TYR A 265 -2.83 12.38 -24.70
N ARG A 266 -1.56 12.22 -25.05
CA ARG A 266 -0.93 10.92 -25.27
C ARG A 266 -0.95 10.03 -24.01
N GLY A 267 -0.77 10.65 -22.83
CA GLY A 267 -0.72 9.96 -21.55
C GLY A 267 -0.86 10.95 -20.39
N ILE A 268 -0.51 10.49 -19.21
CA ILE A 268 -0.42 11.32 -18.01
C ILE A 268 1.02 11.34 -17.51
N THR A 269 1.41 12.44 -16.90
CA THR A 269 2.67 12.59 -16.16
C THR A 269 2.39 13.35 -14.87
N PHE A 270 3.30 13.28 -13.92
CA PHE A 270 3.26 14.13 -12.74
C PHE A 270 4.62 14.79 -12.59
N ARG A 271 4.67 16.10 -12.73
CA ARG A 271 5.86 16.92 -12.51
C ARG A 271 5.45 18.20 -11.79
N PRO A 272 5.66 18.24 -10.46
CA PRO A 272 5.36 19.42 -9.65
C PRO A 272 6.08 20.65 -10.18
N GLY A 273 5.41 21.82 -10.14
CA GLY A 273 5.94 23.07 -10.69
C GLY A 273 6.00 23.15 -12.22
N GLY A 274 5.74 22.06 -12.93
CA GLY A 274 5.76 22.01 -14.40
C GLY A 274 4.49 22.56 -15.05
N SER A 275 4.55 22.80 -16.37
CA SER A 275 3.39 23.22 -17.18
C SER A 275 2.32 22.13 -17.24
N THR A 276 1.08 22.52 -17.58
CA THR A 276 -0.09 21.60 -17.68
C THR A 276 0.13 20.48 -18.70
N VAL A 277 0.93 20.72 -19.74
CA VAL A 277 1.26 19.72 -20.76
C VAL A 277 2.77 19.58 -20.86
N ILE A 278 3.24 18.34 -20.76
CA ILE A 278 4.65 17.98 -20.89
C ILE A 278 4.76 16.79 -21.86
N SER A 279 5.47 16.97 -22.97
CA SER A 279 5.66 15.92 -23.99
C SER A 279 4.35 15.26 -24.43
N GLU A 280 3.34 16.08 -24.75
CA GLU A 280 1.98 15.64 -25.14
C GLU A 280 1.20 14.89 -24.05
N CYS A 281 1.74 14.78 -22.83
CA CYS A 281 1.06 14.19 -21.68
C CYS A 281 0.43 15.26 -20.80
N LEU A 282 -0.73 14.94 -20.23
CA LEU A 282 -1.36 15.75 -19.20
C LEU A 282 -0.51 15.68 -17.92
N ASN A 283 -0.03 16.83 -17.45
CA ASN A 283 0.59 16.92 -16.14
C ASN A 283 -0.50 17.01 -15.06
N LEU A 284 -0.46 16.07 -14.11
CA LEU A 284 -1.42 16.02 -13.01
C LEU A 284 -1.18 17.10 -11.93
N TRP A 285 -0.11 17.89 -12.07
CA TRP A 285 0.16 19.02 -11.18
C TRP A 285 -0.88 20.12 -11.36
N GLN A 286 -1.62 20.44 -10.28
CA GLN A 286 -2.69 21.43 -10.25
C GLN A 286 -2.29 22.76 -9.59
N GLY A 287 -1.01 22.90 -9.23
CA GLY A 287 -0.54 24.06 -8.48
C GLY A 287 -0.64 23.89 -6.97
N TRP A 288 -0.32 24.95 -6.27
CA TRP A 288 -0.41 25.02 -4.81
C TRP A 288 -1.85 25.24 -4.35
N GLY A 289 -2.16 24.84 -3.13
CA GLY A 289 -3.49 25.00 -2.55
C GLY A 289 -3.83 26.43 -2.12
N VAL A 290 -2.81 27.27 -1.97
CA VAL A 290 -2.94 28.70 -1.63
C VAL A 290 -1.89 29.50 -2.40
N GLU A 291 -2.16 30.80 -2.61
CA GLU A 291 -1.17 31.73 -3.18
C GLU A 291 -0.26 32.26 -2.08
N PRO A 292 1.08 32.34 -2.32
CA PRO A 292 2.00 32.91 -1.34
C PRO A 292 1.75 34.38 -1.15
N LYS A 293 1.58 34.82 0.08
CA LYS A 293 1.29 36.24 0.40
C LYS A 293 2.07 36.64 1.66
N GLU A 294 2.77 37.78 1.58
CA GLU A 294 3.43 38.36 2.74
C GLU A 294 2.46 38.56 3.90
N GLY A 295 2.87 38.17 5.12
CA GLY A 295 1.99 38.24 6.28
C GLY A 295 2.64 37.72 7.56
N ASN A 296 1.81 37.38 8.53
CA ASN A 296 2.26 36.93 9.85
C ASN A 296 1.87 35.46 10.09
N TRP A 297 2.88 34.64 10.39
CA TRP A 297 2.71 33.23 10.78
C TRP A 297 3.44 32.86 12.09
N SER A 298 3.74 33.88 12.92
CA SER A 298 4.55 33.73 14.14
C SER A 298 4.02 32.69 15.13
N LEU A 299 2.69 32.48 15.23
CA LEU A 299 2.15 31.41 16.10
C LEU A 299 2.41 30.03 15.52
N ILE A 300 2.44 29.88 14.21
CA ILE A 300 2.79 28.62 13.54
C ILE A 300 4.27 28.35 13.75
N GLU A 301 5.11 29.38 13.60
CA GLU A 301 6.54 29.30 13.87
C GLU A 301 6.83 28.94 15.33
N GLU A 302 6.20 29.63 16.30
CA GLU A 302 6.30 29.29 17.72
C GLU A 302 5.87 27.84 17.97
N HIS A 303 4.80 27.40 17.30
CA HIS A 303 4.33 26.00 17.43
C HIS A 303 5.38 25.00 16.94
N ILE A 304 6.08 25.29 15.85
CA ILE A 304 7.16 24.45 15.34
C ILE A 304 8.30 24.38 16.37
N TYR A 305 8.77 25.51 16.87
CA TYR A 305 9.91 25.54 17.79
C TYR A 305 9.56 25.00 19.18
N GLN A 306 8.45 25.45 19.76
CA GLN A 306 8.14 25.17 21.18
C GLN A 306 7.42 23.83 21.38
N VAL A 307 6.61 23.42 20.41
CA VAL A 307 5.77 22.22 20.54
C VAL A 307 6.33 21.06 19.72
N ILE A 308 6.50 21.24 18.41
CA ILE A 308 6.96 20.17 17.53
C ILE A 308 8.40 19.77 17.83
N ALA A 309 9.29 20.75 17.99
CA ALA A 309 10.70 20.54 18.32
C ALA A 309 10.98 20.48 19.83
N GLY A 310 9.94 20.58 20.69
CA GLY A 310 10.08 20.52 22.15
C GLY A 310 10.96 21.59 22.77
N GLY A 311 11.08 22.78 22.13
CA GLY A 311 11.93 23.90 22.56
C GLY A 311 13.40 23.79 22.07
N ASN A 312 13.77 22.72 21.39
CA ASN A 312 15.10 22.60 20.80
C ASN A 312 15.18 23.38 19.48
N ARG A 313 16.03 24.42 19.48
CA ARG A 313 16.16 25.33 18.33
C ARG A 313 16.74 24.64 17.09
N GLU A 314 17.72 23.77 17.25
CA GLU A 314 18.32 23.02 16.15
C GLU A 314 17.29 22.10 15.46
N PHE A 315 16.47 21.42 16.26
CA PHE A 315 15.39 20.57 15.74
C PHE A 315 14.30 21.42 15.06
N GLY A 316 13.96 22.59 15.63
CA GLY A 316 13.03 23.55 15.02
C GLY A 316 13.53 24.05 13.66
N ASN A 317 14.81 24.42 13.57
CA ASN A 317 15.45 24.79 12.32
C ASN A 317 15.38 23.67 11.28
N TYR A 318 15.66 22.43 11.69
CA TYR A 318 15.54 21.28 10.78
C TYR A 318 14.12 21.12 10.25
N VAL A 319 13.09 21.24 11.09
CA VAL A 319 11.69 21.15 10.68
C VAL A 319 11.33 22.27 9.69
N VAL A 320 11.74 23.52 9.98
CA VAL A 320 11.50 24.67 9.10
C VAL A 320 12.20 24.48 7.75
N ASN A 321 13.47 24.10 7.75
CA ASN A 321 14.25 23.86 6.53
C ASN A 321 13.67 22.70 5.71
N TRP A 322 13.24 21.62 6.37
CA TRP A 322 12.59 20.49 5.69
C TRP A 322 11.32 20.91 4.94
N ASN A 323 10.49 21.76 5.56
CA ASN A 323 9.29 22.30 4.94
C ASN A 323 9.61 23.30 3.83
N ALA A 324 10.63 24.15 4.03
CA ALA A 324 11.09 25.10 3.00
C ALA A 324 11.62 24.33 1.77
N TRP A 325 12.39 23.28 1.99
CA TRP A 325 12.93 22.44 0.93
C TRP A 325 11.81 21.76 0.14
N ALA A 326 10.80 21.20 0.82
CA ALA A 326 9.66 20.55 0.19
C ALA A 326 8.83 21.54 -0.69
N ILE A 327 8.79 22.80 -0.29
CA ILE A 327 8.13 23.88 -1.05
C ILE A 327 8.98 24.34 -2.24
N GLN A 328 10.30 24.46 -2.06
CA GLN A 328 11.21 24.96 -3.10
C GLN A 328 11.55 23.88 -4.14
N HIS A 329 11.54 22.61 -3.74
CA HIS A 329 11.90 21.45 -4.56
C HIS A 329 10.77 20.39 -4.59
N PRO A 330 9.54 20.76 -4.98
CA PRO A 330 8.42 19.83 -4.99
C PRO A 330 8.57 18.70 -6.03
N ASP A 331 9.47 18.88 -7.01
CA ASP A 331 9.84 17.93 -8.07
C ASP A 331 11.09 17.09 -7.73
N GLN A 332 11.52 17.11 -6.46
CA GLN A 332 12.62 16.31 -5.95
C GLN A 332 12.16 15.56 -4.70
N GLN A 333 12.76 14.41 -4.45
CA GLN A 333 12.45 13.58 -3.30
C GLN A 333 13.22 14.06 -2.07
N ALA A 334 12.56 14.17 -0.90
CA ALA A 334 13.23 14.60 0.34
C ALA A 334 14.28 13.59 0.84
N GLU A 335 14.15 12.32 0.51
CA GLU A 335 15.01 11.21 0.96
C GLU A 335 15.16 11.08 2.49
N ALA A 336 14.43 11.88 3.24
CA ALA A 336 14.32 11.81 4.70
C ALA A 336 12.89 12.11 5.14
N ALA A 337 12.30 11.24 5.95
CA ALA A 337 10.96 11.41 6.50
C ALA A 337 11.00 12.16 7.84
N LEU A 338 10.07 13.09 8.02
CA LEU A 338 9.85 13.78 9.28
C LEU A 338 8.86 12.97 10.13
N VAL A 339 9.28 12.56 11.34
CA VAL A 339 8.48 11.69 12.22
C VAL A 339 8.17 12.42 13.52
N LEU A 340 6.89 12.68 13.77
CA LEU A 340 6.39 13.41 14.93
C LEU A 340 5.74 12.43 15.91
N ILE A 341 6.40 12.15 17.03
CA ILE A 341 5.95 11.18 18.05
C ILE A 341 5.45 11.95 19.28
N GLY A 342 4.23 11.67 19.70
CA GLY A 342 3.67 12.30 20.90
C GLY A 342 2.22 11.92 21.15
N PRO A 343 1.67 12.15 22.37
CA PRO A 343 0.30 11.80 22.72
C PRO A 343 -0.74 12.49 21.83
N LYS A 344 -2.00 12.03 21.91
CA LYS A 344 -3.12 12.72 21.26
C LYS A 344 -3.31 14.13 21.84
N GLY A 345 -3.63 15.07 20.95
CA GLY A 345 -3.98 16.45 21.33
C GLY A 345 -2.80 17.35 21.66
N VAL A 346 -1.55 16.96 21.33
CA VAL A 346 -0.35 17.83 21.54
C VAL A 346 -0.11 18.82 20.40
N GLY A 347 -0.80 18.67 19.24
CA GLY A 347 -0.73 19.62 18.13
C GLY A 347 -0.03 19.13 16.87
N LYS A 348 0.36 17.83 16.78
CA LYS A 348 0.96 17.26 15.56
C LYS A 348 0.14 17.57 14.30
N GLY A 349 -1.17 17.28 14.33
CA GLY A 349 -2.09 17.52 13.22
C GLY A 349 -2.33 19.01 12.89
N THR A 350 -1.95 19.93 13.77
CA THR A 350 -2.10 21.37 13.48
C THR A 350 -1.06 21.84 12.46
N LEU A 351 0.19 21.38 12.56
CA LEU A 351 1.21 21.63 11.55
C LEU A 351 0.80 20.99 10.21
N VAL A 352 0.35 19.74 10.25
CA VAL A 352 -0.13 19.03 9.06
C VAL A 352 -1.25 19.81 8.33
N ARG A 353 -2.23 20.32 9.07
CA ARG A 353 -3.32 21.14 8.50
C ARG A 353 -2.81 22.37 7.76
N CYS A 354 -1.79 23.04 8.30
CA CYS A 354 -1.17 24.18 7.64
C CYS A 354 -0.52 23.75 6.32
N LEU A 355 0.23 22.66 6.32
CA LEU A 355 0.90 22.13 5.14
C LEU A 355 -0.10 21.60 4.09
N GLN A 356 -1.18 20.95 4.52
CA GLN A 356 -2.25 20.52 3.61
C GLN A 356 -2.89 21.70 2.88
N ARG A 357 -3.03 22.86 3.52
CA ARG A 357 -3.49 24.06 2.82
C ARG A 357 -2.49 24.52 1.76
N ILE A 358 -1.20 24.47 2.03
CA ILE A 358 -0.15 24.89 1.09
C ILE A 358 -0.07 23.94 -0.09
N PHE A 359 0.04 22.63 0.15
CA PHE A 359 0.21 21.61 -0.89
C PHE A 359 -1.10 21.29 -1.65
N GLY A 360 -2.24 21.66 -1.11
CA GLY A 360 -3.54 21.54 -1.75
C GLY A 360 -3.88 20.10 -2.16
N ALA A 361 -4.18 19.90 -3.44
CA ALA A 361 -4.54 18.61 -4.00
C ALA A 361 -3.40 17.57 -3.91
N HIS A 362 -2.17 18.04 -3.73
CA HIS A 362 -0.96 17.20 -3.69
C HIS A 362 -0.51 16.82 -2.29
N ALA A 363 -1.30 17.12 -1.26
CA ALA A 363 -1.16 16.61 0.10
C ALA A 363 -2.15 15.47 0.34
N PHE A 364 -1.65 14.29 0.67
CA PHE A 364 -2.49 13.12 0.92
C PHE A 364 -2.21 12.55 2.31
N GLN A 365 -3.26 12.42 3.12
CA GLN A 365 -3.20 11.86 4.47
C GLN A 365 -3.87 10.51 4.51
N VAL A 366 -3.18 9.55 5.10
CA VAL A 366 -3.70 8.20 5.36
C VAL A 366 -3.69 7.92 6.85
N THR A 367 -4.69 7.16 7.30
CA THR A 367 -4.85 6.78 8.72
C THR A 367 -4.80 5.26 8.91
N SER A 368 -4.79 4.50 7.82
CA SER A 368 -4.70 3.07 7.88
C SER A 368 -3.40 2.56 7.26
N ARG A 369 -2.91 1.45 7.79
CA ARG A 369 -1.74 0.77 7.30
C ARG A 369 -1.91 0.27 5.86
N GLU A 370 -3.09 -0.22 5.55
CA GLU A 370 -3.44 -0.76 4.25
C GLU A 370 -3.36 0.30 3.15
N GLU A 371 -3.63 1.56 3.47
CA GLU A 371 -3.50 2.69 2.55
C GLU A 371 -2.04 3.02 2.24
N VAL A 372 -1.12 2.78 3.20
CA VAL A 372 0.32 3.00 3.00
C VAL A 372 0.94 1.87 2.17
N ILE A 373 0.62 0.61 2.50
CA ILE A 373 1.29 -0.57 1.92
C ILE A 373 0.41 -1.41 1.01
N GLY A 374 -0.87 -1.06 0.88
CA GLY A 374 -1.84 -1.78 0.06
C GLY A 374 -1.45 -1.84 -1.42
N LYS A 375 -1.97 -2.84 -2.12
CA LYS A 375 -1.69 -3.08 -3.53
C LYS A 375 -2.10 -1.89 -4.41
N PHE A 376 -3.30 -1.34 -4.16
CA PHE A 376 -3.84 -0.22 -4.92
C PHE A 376 -3.42 1.11 -4.29
N ASN A 377 -2.44 1.74 -4.89
CA ASN A 377 -1.81 2.97 -4.40
C ASN A 377 -1.89 4.15 -5.39
N GLY A 378 -2.93 4.18 -6.22
CA GLY A 378 -3.14 5.23 -7.22
C GLY A 378 -3.13 6.66 -6.68
N HIS A 379 -3.41 6.85 -5.39
CA HIS A 379 -3.36 8.13 -4.68
C HIS A 379 -1.94 8.70 -4.51
N LEU A 380 -0.90 7.88 -4.70
CA LEU A 380 0.49 8.34 -4.63
C LEU A 380 0.97 8.92 -5.96
N GLN A 381 0.21 8.77 -7.04
CA GLN A 381 0.65 9.13 -8.39
C GLN A 381 0.85 10.64 -8.57
N ASP A 382 0.06 11.45 -7.89
CA ASP A 382 0.06 12.91 -7.93
C ASP A 382 0.25 13.54 -6.54
N CYS A 383 0.90 12.79 -5.64
CA CYS A 383 1.19 13.22 -4.27
C CYS A 383 2.60 13.79 -4.16
N VAL A 384 2.74 14.93 -3.49
CA VAL A 384 4.01 15.52 -3.06
C VAL A 384 4.19 15.38 -1.57
N LEU A 385 3.21 15.79 -0.76
CA LEU A 385 3.25 15.66 0.70
C LEU A 385 2.42 14.45 1.13
N PHE A 386 3.09 13.38 1.51
CA PHE A 386 2.45 12.18 2.02
C PHE A 386 2.48 12.14 3.54
N ILE A 387 1.29 12.09 4.16
CA ILE A 387 1.13 12.13 5.61
C ILE A 387 0.58 10.78 6.08
N ALA A 388 1.39 10.03 6.83
CA ALA A 388 0.97 8.79 7.49
C ALA A 388 0.60 9.11 8.96
N ASP A 389 -0.70 9.17 9.25
CA ASP A 389 -1.21 9.48 10.59
C ASP A 389 -1.67 8.18 11.28
N GLU A 390 -1.08 7.90 12.44
CA GLU A 390 -1.31 6.66 13.20
C GLU A 390 -1.02 5.36 12.43
N ALA A 391 -0.32 5.41 11.32
CA ALA A 391 0.09 4.26 10.54
C ALA A 391 1.18 3.48 11.30
N TYR A 392 0.74 2.56 12.17
CA TYR A 392 1.58 1.75 13.04
C TYR A 392 2.26 0.61 12.25
N TRP A 393 3.59 0.49 12.38
CA TRP A 393 4.40 -0.45 11.60
C TRP A 393 4.66 -1.79 12.28
N GLY A 394 4.51 -1.89 13.57
CA GLY A 394 4.47 -3.11 14.39
C GLY A 394 5.43 -4.26 14.04
N GLY A 395 6.55 -4.01 13.35
CA GLY A 395 7.54 -5.02 12.99
C GLY A 395 7.22 -5.88 11.76
N ASP A 396 6.23 -5.55 10.95
CA ASP A 396 6.00 -6.26 9.69
C ASP A 396 7.08 -5.93 8.65
N LYS A 397 7.94 -6.89 8.39
CA LYS A 397 9.06 -6.75 7.45
C LYS A 397 8.64 -6.36 6.03
N ARG A 398 7.41 -6.72 5.60
CA ARG A 398 6.87 -6.36 4.28
C ARG A 398 6.62 -4.85 4.16
N CYS A 399 6.27 -4.21 5.27
CA CYS A 399 6.04 -2.78 5.32
C CYS A 399 7.34 -1.98 5.26
N VAL A 400 8.42 -2.52 5.86
CA VAL A 400 9.74 -1.86 5.97
C VAL A 400 10.28 -1.48 4.59
N GLY A 401 10.38 -2.44 3.68
CA GLY A 401 10.92 -2.20 2.34
C GLY A 401 10.09 -1.19 1.55
N ARG A 402 8.76 -1.24 1.67
CA ARG A 402 7.89 -0.31 0.96
C ARG A 402 8.00 1.13 1.48
N LEU A 403 8.01 1.31 2.80
CA LEU A 403 8.22 2.62 3.40
C LEU A 403 9.59 3.20 3.03
N GLN A 404 10.65 2.38 3.12
CA GLN A 404 11.98 2.80 2.71
C GLN A 404 12.02 3.19 1.23
N GLY A 405 11.35 2.43 0.35
CA GLY A 405 11.21 2.78 -1.06
C GLY A 405 10.48 4.10 -1.28
N MET A 406 9.40 4.36 -0.56
CA MET A 406 8.69 5.66 -0.64
C MET A 406 9.58 6.84 -0.24
N ILE A 407 10.53 6.63 0.69
CA ILE A 407 11.44 7.68 1.17
C ILE A 407 12.65 7.86 0.24
N THR A 408 13.22 6.79 -0.32
CA THR A 408 14.54 6.86 -0.97
C THR A 408 14.61 6.36 -2.42
N GLU A 409 13.60 5.63 -2.92
CA GLU A 409 13.65 5.15 -4.31
C GLU A 409 13.19 6.24 -5.28
N GLY A 410 13.93 6.46 -6.35
CA GLY A 410 13.63 7.51 -7.34
C GLY A 410 12.35 7.29 -8.15
N THR A 411 11.77 6.09 -8.10
CA THR A 411 10.52 5.74 -8.78
C THR A 411 9.57 4.96 -7.89
N LEU A 412 8.26 5.08 -8.15
CA LEU A 412 7.21 4.34 -7.46
C LEU A 412 6.42 3.47 -8.43
N PRO A 413 6.16 2.20 -8.08
CA PRO A 413 5.19 1.39 -8.78
C PRO A 413 3.78 1.81 -8.37
N ILE A 414 2.97 2.26 -9.33
CA ILE A 414 1.57 2.65 -9.12
C ILE A 414 0.65 1.61 -9.73
N GLU A 415 -0.22 1.06 -8.91
CA GLU A 415 -1.26 0.12 -9.33
C GLU A 415 -2.64 0.71 -9.04
N ARG A 416 -3.46 0.86 -10.09
CA ARG A 416 -4.86 1.27 -10.01
C ARG A 416 -5.76 0.07 -10.31
N LYS A 417 -6.95 0.03 -9.72
CA LYS A 417 -7.91 -1.05 -9.97
C LYS A 417 -8.28 -1.11 -11.47
N GLY A 418 -7.96 -2.23 -12.11
CA GLY A 418 -8.29 -2.45 -13.53
C GLY A 418 -7.36 -1.76 -14.53
N ILE A 419 -6.24 -1.20 -14.08
CA ILE A 419 -5.17 -0.61 -14.91
C ILE A 419 -3.88 -1.34 -14.57
N ASP A 420 -3.04 -1.62 -15.56
CA ASP A 420 -1.77 -2.30 -15.35
C ASP A 420 -0.81 -1.41 -14.54
N LEU A 421 0.11 -2.05 -13.81
CA LEU A 421 1.11 -1.37 -13.00
C LEU A 421 1.99 -0.48 -13.88
N ILE A 422 2.15 0.78 -13.47
CA ILE A 422 3.03 1.74 -14.13
C ILE A 422 4.13 2.21 -13.16
N GLN A 423 5.32 2.51 -13.68
CA GLN A 423 6.37 3.19 -12.92
C GLN A 423 6.27 4.69 -13.13
N VAL A 424 6.29 5.44 -12.03
CA VAL A 424 6.28 6.92 -12.06
C VAL A 424 7.46 7.46 -11.26
N PRO A 425 7.96 8.68 -11.54
CA PRO A 425 8.90 9.36 -10.68
C PRO A 425 8.36 9.51 -9.26
N ASN A 426 9.24 9.45 -8.27
CA ASN A 426 8.88 9.62 -6.87
C ASN A 426 9.23 11.04 -6.40
N TYR A 427 8.22 11.81 -6.04
CA TYR A 427 8.36 13.17 -5.50
C TYR A 427 7.84 13.28 -4.06
N LEU A 428 7.73 12.16 -3.36
CA LEU A 428 7.15 12.13 -2.03
C LEU A 428 8.04 12.80 -0.99
N HIS A 429 7.43 13.69 -0.23
CA HIS A 429 7.91 14.20 1.05
C HIS A 429 7.09 13.51 2.14
N VAL A 430 7.72 12.62 2.89
CA VAL A 430 7.02 11.75 3.84
C VAL A 430 7.02 12.36 5.23
N MET A 431 5.83 12.58 5.79
CA MET A 431 5.62 12.97 7.17
C MET A 431 4.83 11.89 7.91
N MET A 432 5.29 11.50 9.09
CA MET A 432 4.65 10.48 9.90
C MET A 432 4.23 11.06 11.23
N LEU A 433 2.99 10.83 11.62
CA LEU A 433 2.46 11.21 12.93
C LEU A 433 2.13 9.94 13.70
N ALA A 434 2.57 9.88 14.94
CA ALA A 434 2.28 8.70 15.74
C ALA A 434 2.17 9.01 17.23
N GLU A 435 1.52 8.10 17.96
CA GLU A 435 1.58 8.03 19.39
C GLU A 435 2.87 7.30 19.85
N PRO A 436 3.26 7.46 21.13
CA PRO A 436 4.40 6.72 21.65
C PRO A 436 4.24 5.21 21.51
N GLY A 437 5.21 4.57 20.89
CA GLY A 437 5.21 3.13 20.61
C GLY A 437 6.24 2.79 19.53
N TRP A 438 6.15 1.61 18.94
CA TRP A 438 6.98 1.25 17.77
C TRP A 438 6.37 1.81 16.50
N VAL A 439 6.94 2.90 15.98
CA VAL A 439 6.40 3.70 14.88
C VAL A 439 7.14 3.46 13.57
N ILE A 440 8.48 3.39 13.63
CA ILE A 440 9.34 3.28 12.46
C ILE A 440 10.33 2.12 12.59
N PRO A 441 10.71 1.48 11.49
CA PRO A 441 11.70 0.40 11.48
C PRO A 441 13.13 0.97 11.49
N ALA A 442 13.47 1.76 12.50
CA ALA A 442 14.78 2.38 12.59
C ALA A 442 15.85 1.37 12.98
N GLY A 443 16.83 1.14 12.09
CA GLY A 443 18.02 0.34 12.39
C GLY A 443 19.13 1.15 13.08
N LYS A 444 20.24 0.48 13.46
CA LYS A 444 21.36 1.09 14.18
C LYS A 444 21.98 2.31 13.47
N TYR A 445 22.05 2.29 12.14
CA TYR A 445 22.62 3.35 11.32
C TYR A 445 21.55 4.07 10.50
N GLU A 446 20.37 4.23 11.10
CA GLU A 446 19.24 4.82 10.40
C GLU A 446 19.45 6.32 10.20
N ARG A 447 19.29 6.76 8.95
CA ARG A 447 19.45 8.14 8.50
C ARG A 447 18.29 8.65 7.66
N ARG A 448 17.20 7.87 7.57
CA ARG A 448 16.02 8.22 6.77
C ARG A 448 14.93 8.88 7.60
N TYR A 449 15.05 8.85 8.94
CA TYR A 449 14.01 9.32 9.83
C TYR A 449 14.52 10.40 10.76
N ALA A 450 14.02 11.62 10.58
CA ALA A 450 14.15 12.69 11.55
C ALA A 450 13.00 12.57 12.57
N ALA A 451 13.22 11.82 13.64
CA ALA A 451 12.20 11.53 14.65
C ALA A 451 12.25 12.56 15.79
N LEU A 452 11.12 13.24 16.03
CA LEU A 452 10.98 14.23 17.09
C LEU A 452 9.94 13.78 18.13
N GLU A 453 10.24 14.00 19.41
CA GLU A 453 9.28 13.88 20.49
C GLU A 453 8.56 15.22 20.68
N VAL A 454 7.26 15.24 20.35
CA VAL A 454 6.43 16.45 20.40
C VAL A 454 6.08 16.78 21.85
N SER A 455 6.32 18.02 22.26
CA SER A 455 6.06 18.49 23.62
C SER A 455 4.58 18.43 24.01
N SER A 456 4.31 17.94 25.21
CA SER A 456 2.95 17.93 25.80
C SER A 456 2.61 19.27 26.51
N GLY A 457 3.53 20.22 26.58
CA GLY A 457 3.37 21.47 27.38
C GLY A 457 2.16 22.33 27.01
N ARG A 458 1.66 22.21 25.79
CA ARG A 458 0.44 22.94 25.34
C ARG A 458 -0.80 22.05 25.27
N ARG A 459 -0.71 20.77 25.67
CA ARG A 459 -1.85 19.84 25.61
C ARG A 459 -3.04 20.36 26.42
N GLY A 460 -4.23 20.38 25.82
CA GLY A 460 -5.46 20.87 26.46
C GLY A 460 -5.61 22.40 26.51
N ASN A 461 -4.62 23.17 26.05
CA ASN A 461 -4.73 24.63 26.00
C ASN A 461 -5.61 25.08 24.83
N LYS A 462 -6.91 25.17 25.08
CA LYS A 462 -7.93 25.51 24.05
C LYS A 462 -7.74 26.92 23.47
N SER A 463 -7.30 27.90 24.26
CA SER A 463 -7.08 29.28 23.80
C SER A 463 -5.91 29.34 22.80
N TYR A 464 -4.80 28.66 23.12
CA TYR A 464 -3.64 28.53 22.26
C TYR A 464 -4.00 27.92 20.91
N PHE A 465 -4.62 26.75 20.90
CA PHE A 465 -4.99 26.09 19.64
C PHE A 465 -6.04 26.86 18.85
N ARG A 466 -6.95 27.57 19.51
CA ARG A 466 -7.94 28.43 18.83
C ARG A 466 -7.23 29.59 18.12
N ALA A 467 -6.28 30.24 18.75
CA ALA A 467 -5.51 31.33 18.15
C ALA A 467 -4.66 30.81 16.97
N LEU A 468 -3.99 29.68 17.14
CA LEU A 468 -3.19 29.04 16.09
C LEU A 468 -4.03 28.65 14.89
N HIS A 469 -5.18 28.01 15.08
CA HIS A 469 -6.10 27.67 14.00
C HIS A 469 -6.67 28.90 13.31
N ARG A 470 -6.94 29.97 14.05
CA ARG A 470 -7.35 31.26 13.48
C ARG A 470 -6.26 31.79 12.56
N GLN A 471 -5.01 31.89 13.04
CA GLN A 471 -3.90 32.35 12.20
C GLN A 471 -3.76 31.53 10.92
N ILE A 472 -3.79 30.19 11.00
CA ILE A 472 -3.72 29.31 9.82
C ILE A 472 -4.83 29.63 8.81
N ASN A 473 -6.06 29.91 9.28
CA ASN A 473 -7.21 30.14 8.41
C ASN A 473 -7.27 31.58 7.86
N GLU A 474 -6.68 32.54 8.55
CA GLU A 474 -6.72 33.97 8.24
C GLU A 474 -5.43 34.49 7.57
N GLY A 475 -4.75 33.66 6.78
CA GLY A 475 -3.60 34.05 5.97
C GLY A 475 -2.23 33.57 6.50
N GLY A 476 -2.19 32.86 7.62
CA GLY A 476 -0.93 32.37 8.18
C GLY A 476 -0.29 31.25 7.35
N ALA A 477 -1.08 30.42 6.66
CA ALA A 477 -0.55 29.41 5.75
C ALA A 477 0.06 30.07 4.50
N GLU A 478 -0.60 31.08 3.95
CA GLU A 478 -0.15 31.91 2.84
C GLU A 478 1.16 32.65 3.17
N ALA A 479 1.26 33.15 4.42
CA ALA A 479 2.44 33.85 4.92
C ALA A 479 3.62 32.87 5.15
N MET A 480 3.37 31.72 5.76
CA MET A 480 4.38 30.67 5.91
C MET A 480 4.89 30.22 4.52
N PHE A 481 4.00 30.02 3.55
CA PHE A 481 4.37 29.67 2.19
C PHE A 481 5.26 30.74 1.55
N TYR A 482 4.89 32.03 1.69
CA TYR A 482 5.66 33.15 1.16
C TYR A 482 7.09 33.20 1.68
N ASP A 483 7.28 33.03 3.00
CA ASP A 483 8.60 33.07 3.64
C ASP A 483 9.42 31.83 3.30
N LEU A 484 8.83 30.62 3.41
CA LEU A 484 9.54 29.38 3.15
C LEU A 484 9.96 29.22 1.68
N GLN A 485 9.17 29.73 0.73
CA GLN A 485 9.51 29.74 -0.68
C GLN A 485 10.75 30.60 -0.99
N ARG A 486 11.03 31.62 -0.18
CA ARG A 486 12.11 32.60 -0.37
C ARG A 486 13.29 32.37 0.58
N MET A 487 13.15 31.41 1.47
CA MET A 487 14.19 31.09 2.45
C MET A 487 15.46 30.58 1.75
N GLU A 488 16.61 31.14 2.09
CA GLU A 488 17.89 30.70 1.58
C GLU A 488 18.33 29.41 2.28
N LEU A 489 18.32 28.30 1.57
CA LEU A 489 18.75 26.99 2.06
C LEU A 489 20.21 26.66 1.72
N GLY A 490 20.80 27.36 0.73
CA GLY A 490 22.13 27.00 0.20
C GLY A 490 22.16 25.54 -0.30
N ASP A 491 23.18 24.80 0.10
CA ASP A 491 23.34 23.39 -0.25
C ASP A 491 22.62 22.43 0.73
N TRP A 492 21.80 22.96 1.65
CA TRP A 492 21.12 22.14 2.64
C TRP A 492 20.13 21.15 1.98
N HIS A 493 20.16 19.91 2.43
CA HIS A 493 19.25 18.86 1.97
C HIS A 493 18.57 18.17 3.16
N PRO A 494 17.32 17.68 3.05
CA PRO A 494 16.66 16.94 4.14
C PRO A 494 17.43 15.74 4.72
N ARG A 495 18.36 15.16 3.95
CA ARG A 495 19.28 14.10 4.44
C ARG A 495 20.33 14.60 5.44
N ASP A 496 20.53 15.91 5.53
CA ASP A 496 21.50 16.53 6.46
C ASP A 496 20.89 16.58 7.86
N ILE A 497 20.40 15.43 8.33
CA ILE A 497 19.83 15.30 9.68
C ILE A 497 20.94 15.53 10.70
N PRO A 498 20.80 16.51 11.63
CA PRO A 498 21.78 16.76 12.66
C PRO A 498 22.09 15.51 13.49
N GLU A 499 23.34 15.31 13.84
CA GLU A 499 23.74 14.14 14.64
C GLU A 499 23.02 14.09 15.99
N THR A 500 22.76 15.24 16.58
CA THR A 500 21.94 15.42 17.80
C THR A 500 20.52 14.89 17.61
N LEU A 501 19.92 15.06 16.41
CA LEU A 501 18.61 14.54 16.07
C LEU A 501 18.66 13.03 15.77
N LEU A 502 19.74 12.53 15.15
CA LEU A 502 19.97 11.10 14.95
C LEU A 502 20.27 10.33 16.24
N ARG A 503 20.65 11.02 17.30
CA ARG A 503 20.92 10.45 18.63
C ARG A 503 19.92 10.89 19.69
N ASN A 504 18.80 11.47 19.31
CA ASN A 504 17.81 11.90 20.28
C ASN A 504 17.05 10.71 20.90
N PRO A 505 16.43 10.88 22.09
CA PRO A 505 15.72 9.81 22.77
C PRO A 505 14.59 9.18 21.95
N ALA A 506 13.91 9.98 21.09
CA ALA A 506 12.83 9.49 20.25
C ALA A 506 13.31 8.45 19.24
N LEU A 507 14.39 8.73 18.50
CA LEU A 507 14.95 7.80 17.51
C LEU A 507 15.62 6.60 18.18
N LEU A 508 16.39 6.82 19.26
CA LEU A 508 17.03 5.74 20.02
C LEU A 508 15.99 4.74 20.55
N LYS A 509 14.84 5.22 21.03
CA LYS A 509 13.73 4.36 21.43
C LYS A 509 13.18 3.53 20.27
N GLN A 510 13.06 4.10 19.08
CA GLN A 510 12.63 3.36 17.88
C GLN A 510 13.66 2.30 17.48
N GLN A 511 14.94 2.64 17.54
CA GLN A 511 16.04 1.68 17.30
C GLN A 511 15.99 0.52 18.32
N GLY A 512 15.68 0.81 19.59
CA GLY A 512 15.49 -0.20 20.62
C GLY A 512 14.40 -1.21 20.31
N PHE A 513 13.27 -0.78 19.75
CA PHE A 513 12.20 -1.69 19.32
C PHE A 513 12.60 -2.57 18.14
N ASN A 514 13.55 -2.14 17.32
CA ASN A 514 14.01 -2.85 16.13
C ASN A 514 15.27 -3.71 16.36
N LEU A 515 15.75 -3.76 17.58
CA LEU A 515 16.86 -4.63 17.95
C LEU A 515 16.51 -6.11 17.69
N PRO A 516 17.49 -6.95 17.31
CA PRO A 516 17.32 -8.39 17.32
C PRO A 516 16.79 -8.90 18.68
N PRO A 517 16.02 -9.96 18.71
CA PRO A 517 15.33 -10.41 19.92
C PRO A 517 16.24 -10.61 21.14
N LEU A 518 17.45 -11.16 20.96
CA LEU A 518 18.41 -11.31 22.05
C LEU A 518 18.98 -9.99 22.55
N GLU A 519 19.18 -9.03 21.65
CA GLU A 519 19.61 -7.69 22.03
C GLU A 519 18.50 -6.93 22.79
N GLN A 520 17.22 -7.11 22.38
CA GLN A 520 16.07 -6.56 23.11
C GLN A 520 16.02 -7.10 24.56
N TRP A 521 16.17 -8.40 24.70
CA TRP A 521 16.23 -9.04 26.00
C TRP A 521 17.40 -8.51 26.83
N TYR A 522 18.60 -8.46 26.24
CA TYR A 522 19.80 -8.04 26.94
C TYR A 522 19.73 -6.60 27.44
N VAL A 523 19.26 -5.66 26.61
CA VAL A 523 19.08 -4.27 27.04
C VAL A 523 18.05 -4.14 28.15
N SER A 524 17.03 -5.00 28.18
CA SER A 524 16.03 -4.99 29.26
C SER A 524 16.63 -5.42 30.61
N ILE A 525 17.51 -6.42 30.64
CA ILE A 525 18.19 -6.83 31.88
C ILE A 525 19.22 -5.79 32.34
N LEU A 526 19.89 -5.10 31.40
CA LEU A 526 20.79 -3.97 31.75
C LEU A 526 20.01 -2.79 32.32
N HIS A 527 18.81 -2.53 31.80
CA HIS A 527 17.94 -1.46 32.30
C HIS A 527 17.48 -1.75 33.73
N ASP A 528 16.98 -2.96 33.96
CA ASP A 528 16.47 -3.39 35.27
C ASP A 528 17.60 -3.59 36.31
N GLY A 529 18.82 -3.84 35.85
CA GLY A 529 19.96 -4.18 36.73
C GLY A 529 19.75 -5.47 37.53
N VAL A 530 18.96 -6.39 37.02
CA VAL A 530 18.59 -7.65 37.67
C VAL A 530 18.81 -8.84 36.77
N LEU A 531 19.61 -9.80 37.20
CA LEU A 531 19.78 -11.06 36.49
C LEU A 531 18.78 -12.13 36.99
N PRO A 532 18.15 -12.86 36.09
CA PRO A 532 17.15 -13.86 36.46
C PRO A 532 17.79 -15.02 37.23
N GLY A 533 17.22 -15.34 38.39
CA GLY A 533 17.72 -16.41 39.28
C GLY A 533 19.14 -16.23 39.76
N SER A 534 19.54 -14.96 39.99
CA SER A 534 20.85 -14.61 40.58
C SER A 534 21.02 -15.24 41.96
N LEU A 535 22.26 -15.66 42.27
CA LEU A 535 22.60 -16.23 43.58
C LEU A 535 22.58 -15.15 44.65
N ALA A 536 22.09 -15.50 45.84
CA ALA A 536 21.92 -14.54 46.95
C ALA A 536 23.19 -13.74 47.29
N ASN A 537 24.36 -14.37 47.20
CA ASN A 537 25.65 -13.79 47.50
C ASN A 537 26.44 -13.33 46.26
N ARG A 538 25.85 -13.52 45.05
CA ARG A 538 26.48 -13.15 43.77
C ARG A 538 25.43 -12.62 42.80
N PRO A 539 24.97 -11.38 42.98
CA PRO A 539 23.89 -10.80 42.18
C PRO A 539 24.27 -10.64 40.70
N ASN A 540 25.56 -10.65 40.38
CA ASN A 540 26.10 -10.62 39.01
C ASN A 540 26.20 -11.99 38.34
N THR A 541 25.58 -13.07 38.89
CA THR A 541 25.62 -14.41 38.34
C THR A 541 24.21 -14.91 38.00
N ALA A 542 24.08 -15.68 36.92
CA ALA A 542 22.84 -16.35 36.56
C ALA A 542 23.11 -17.69 35.92
N PHE A 543 22.22 -18.67 36.16
CA PHE A 543 22.26 -19.94 35.44
C PHE A 543 21.77 -19.81 34.01
N THR A 544 22.38 -20.55 33.08
CA THR A 544 22.03 -20.53 31.67
C THR A 544 20.55 -20.80 31.44
N LYS A 545 19.98 -21.77 32.18
CA LYS A 545 18.55 -22.07 32.12
C LYS A 545 17.68 -20.86 32.47
N ASN A 546 18.00 -20.18 33.56
CA ASN A 546 17.23 -19.01 34.02
C ASN A 546 17.32 -17.84 33.02
N LEU A 547 18.49 -17.63 32.39
CA LEU A 547 18.66 -16.64 31.30
C LEU A 547 17.81 -16.99 30.08
N LEU A 548 17.76 -18.26 29.69
CA LEU A 548 16.93 -18.74 28.57
C LEU A 548 15.43 -18.56 28.86
N ASP A 549 14.99 -18.95 30.04
CA ASP A 549 13.59 -18.87 30.45
C ASP A 549 13.13 -17.40 30.50
N ASP A 550 13.93 -16.54 31.13
CA ASP A 550 13.65 -15.08 31.19
C ASP A 550 13.66 -14.42 29.80
N ALA A 551 14.58 -14.83 28.92
CA ALA A 551 14.64 -14.32 27.56
C ALA A 551 13.38 -14.70 26.75
N LYS A 552 12.90 -15.93 26.90
CA LYS A 552 11.68 -16.44 26.25
C LYS A 552 10.41 -15.81 26.83
N GLU A 553 10.42 -15.48 28.13
CA GLU A 553 9.31 -14.80 28.80
C GLU A 553 9.20 -13.34 28.38
N ARG A 554 10.33 -12.59 28.42
CA ARG A 554 10.35 -11.16 28.08
C ARG A 554 10.19 -10.88 26.60
N VAL A 555 10.71 -11.76 25.74
CA VAL A 555 10.68 -11.59 24.27
C VAL A 555 10.03 -12.83 23.63
N PRO A 556 8.71 -12.80 23.41
CA PRO A 556 7.96 -13.97 22.91
C PRO A 556 8.49 -14.56 21.59
N ARG A 557 9.18 -13.74 20.77
CA ARG A 557 9.82 -14.21 19.52
C ARG A 557 10.94 -15.22 19.75
N LEU A 558 11.53 -15.25 20.97
CA LEU A 558 12.60 -16.20 21.34
C LEU A 558 12.06 -17.56 21.81
N LYS A 559 10.75 -17.70 21.96
CA LYS A 559 10.13 -18.89 22.58
C LYS A 559 10.51 -20.20 21.90
N TRP A 560 10.61 -20.17 20.57
CA TRP A 560 10.79 -21.37 19.76
C TRP A 560 12.23 -21.61 19.30
N ASP A 561 13.01 -20.54 19.07
CA ASP A 561 14.31 -20.63 18.38
C ASP A 561 15.52 -20.44 19.29
N LEU A 562 15.32 -20.04 20.56
CA LEU A 562 16.44 -19.76 21.46
C LEU A 562 17.01 -21.05 22.09
N THR A 563 18.27 -21.33 21.72
CA THR A 563 19.06 -22.44 22.27
C THR A 563 20.18 -21.93 23.17
N GLU A 564 20.77 -22.82 24.02
CA GLU A 564 21.94 -22.49 24.81
C GLU A 564 23.14 -22.04 23.95
N VAL A 565 23.29 -22.65 22.77
CA VAL A 565 24.35 -22.29 21.83
C VAL A 565 24.15 -20.89 21.28
N ALA A 566 22.92 -20.54 20.90
CA ALA A 566 22.60 -19.19 20.41
C ALA A 566 22.83 -18.14 21.50
N LEU A 567 22.39 -18.39 22.73
CA LEU A 567 22.64 -17.49 23.85
C LEU A 567 24.13 -17.34 24.14
N ARG A 568 24.89 -18.44 24.10
CA ARG A 568 26.36 -18.39 24.28
C ARG A 568 27.03 -17.53 23.20
N ASN A 569 26.71 -17.78 21.94
CA ASN A 569 27.31 -17.04 20.82
C ASN A 569 26.98 -15.56 20.92
N PHE A 570 25.74 -15.24 21.29
CA PHE A 570 25.32 -13.87 21.55
C PHE A 570 26.15 -13.20 22.65
N LEU A 571 26.27 -13.81 23.82
CA LEU A 571 26.98 -13.22 24.96
C LEU A 571 28.50 -13.10 24.74
N VAL A 572 29.10 -14.08 24.06
CA VAL A 572 30.57 -14.14 23.87
C VAL A 572 31.01 -13.51 22.56
N ASP A 573 30.37 -13.88 21.46
CA ASP A 573 30.86 -13.58 20.12
C ASP A 573 30.24 -12.26 19.57
N GLU A 574 28.95 -12.02 19.84
CA GLU A 574 28.27 -10.85 19.30
C GLU A 574 28.40 -9.62 20.19
N ILE A 575 28.17 -9.73 21.49
CA ILE A 575 28.25 -8.59 22.41
C ILE A 575 29.69 -8.37 22.88
N GLY A 576 30.52 -9.42 22.88
CA GLY A 576 31.94 -9.30 23.23
C GLY A 576 32.15 -8.91 24.70
N ILE A 577 31.23 -9.32 25.58
CA ILE A 577 31.24 -8.92 26.97
C ILE A 577 32.13 -9.86 27.76
N PRO A 578 32.86 -9.37 28.78
CA PRO A 578 33.60 -10.21 29.72
C PRO A 578 32.61 -10.94 30.64
N CYS A 579 32.02 -12.01 30.14
CA CYS A 579 31.29 -12.98 30.94
C CYS A 579 32.16 -14.22 31.15
N SER A 580 32.36 -14.64 32.36
CA SER A 580 33.00 -15.89 32.66
C SER A 580 31.96 -16.99 32.90
N LYS A 581 32.20 -18.19 32.36
CA LYS A 581 31.40 -19.36 32.70
C LYS A 581 31.77 -19.90 34.06
N PHE A 582 30.79 -20.32 34.83
CA PHE A 582 31.00 -21.15 36.00
C PHE A 582 30.16 -22.43 35.93
N ARG A 583 30.59 -23.44 36.67
CA ARG A 583 29.89 -24.71 36.83
C ARG A 583 29.56 -24.91 38.30
N ALA A 584 28.32 -25.24 38.58
CA ALA A 584 27.85 -25.63 39.90
C ALA A 584 27.27 -27.05 39.83
N SER A 585 27.04 -27.67 40.99
CA SER A 585 26.46 -29.03 41.05
C SER A 585 25.11 -29.17 40.37
N TRP A 586 24.37 -28.07 40.24
CA TRP A 586 23.04 -28.00 39.62
C TRP A 586 22.98 -27.32 38.25
N GLY A 587 24.14 -27.04 37.60
CA GLY A 587 24.13 -26.52 36.23
C GLY A 587 25.27 -25.56 35.88
N ASN A 588 25.25 -25.17 34.62
CA ASN A 588 26.17 -24.16 34.07
C ASN A 588 25.58 -22.77 34.21
N GLY A 589 26.43 -21.79 34.45
CA GLY A 589 26.03 -20.39 34.61
C GLY A 589 27.04 -19.40 34.05
N TRP A 590 26.70 -18.14 34.15
CA TRP A 590 27.45 -17.00 33.66
C TRP A 590 27.66 -15.98 34.79
N SER A 591 28.88 -15.47 34.92
CA SER A 591 29.22 -14.34 35.77
C SER A 591 29.42 -13.12 34.89
N PHE A 592 28.65 -12.08 35.12
CA PHE A 592 28.64 -10.83 34.34
C PHE A 592 29.60 -9.80 35.00
N ALA A 593 30.18 -8.94 34.18
CA ALA A 593 30.94 -7.76 34.65
C ALA A 593 30.03 -6.79 35.42
N PRO A 594 30.61 -5.78 36.10
CA PRO A 594 29.82 -4.71 36.72
C PRO A 594 28.81 -4.11 35.77
N LEU A 595 27.63 -3.77 36.28
CA LEU A 595 26.52 -3.24 35.47
C LEU A 595 26.92 -1.94 34.76
N SER A 596 27.70 -1.07 35.40
CA SER A 596 28.26 0.15 34.82
C SER A 596 29.03 -0.11 33.54
N ASP A 597 29.91 -1.11 33.57
CA ASP A 597 30.82 -1.43 32.45
C ASP A 597 30.04 -1.98 31.26
N LEU A 598 29.01 -2.82 31.55
CA LEU A 598 28.15 -3.38 30.52
C LEU A 598 27.23 -2.34 29.87
N ARG A 599 26.75 -1.38 30.67
CA ARG A 599 25.99 -0.23 30.18
C ARG A 599 26.86 0.69 29.31
N GLU A 600 28.10 0.94 29.72
CA GLU A 600 29.07 1.72 28.94
C GLU A 600 29.39 1.01 27.61
N ALA A 601 29.69 -0.29 27.65
CA ALA A 601 29.94 -1.10 26.45
C ALA A 601 28.72 -1.10 25.49
N TRP A 602 27.52 -1.19 26.06
CA TRP A 602 26.28 -1.09 25.27
C TRP A 602 26.16 0.29 24.61
N CYS A 603 26.37 1.37 25.37
CA CYS A 603 26.29 2.74 24.85
C CYS A 603 27.34 3.02 23.76
N LYS A 604 28.54 2.48 23.89
CA LYS A 604 29.58 2.56 22.83
C LYS A 604 29.13 1.87 21.53
N ARG A 605 28.41 0.76 21.64
CA ARG A 605 27.99 -0.05 20.49
C ARG A 605 26.69 0.43 19.84
N TYR A 606 25.71 0.81 20.65
CA TYR A 606 24.32 1.08 20.22
C TYR A 606 23.87 2.52 20.39
N GLY A 607 24.70 3.39 20.99
CA GLY A 607 24.39 4.78 21.31
C GLY A 607 23.94 4.97 22.76
N GLN A 608 23.89 6.23 23.18
CA GLN A 608 23.54 6.61 24.56
C GLN A 608 22.10 6.23 24.88
N ILE A 609 21.90 5.51 25.97
CA ILE A 609 20.59 5.20 26.56
C ILE A 609 20.51 5.90 27.92
N LYS A 610 19.37 6.48 28.23
CA LYS A 610 19.08 6.99 29.58
C LYS A 610 18.74 5.79 30.48
N TRP A 611 19.73 5.33 31.21
CA TRP A 611 19.53 4.29 32.21
C TRP A 611 18.78 4.85 33.42
N ASP A 612 18.06 3.98 34.13
CA ASP A 612 17.50 4.35 35.44
C ASP A 612 18.62 4.67 36.41
N THR A 613 18.63 5.90 36.94
CA THR A 613 19.68 6.41 37.83
C THR A 613 19.65 5.77 39.22
N ASP A 614 18.52 5.18 39.61
CA ASP A 614 18.37 4.53 40.92
C ASP A 614 18.99 3.14 40.93
N VAL A 615 19.23 2.54 39.73
CA VAL A 615 19.85 1.23 39.57
C VAL A 615 21.32 1.41 39.20
N LYS A 616 22.21 1.38 40.19
CA LYS A 616 23.67 1.61 39.99
C LYS A 616 24.46 0.32 39.77
N ASP A 617 24.02 -0.80 40.33
CA ASP A 617 24.70 -2.08 40.24
C ASP A 617 23.68 -3.24 40.16
N TRP A 618 24.19 -4.44 39.93
CA TRP A 618 23.36 -5.65 39.94
C TRP A 618 22.66 -5.82 41.29
N SER A 619 21.35 -5.89 41.25
CA SER A 619 20.52 -6.06 42.44
C SER A 619 19.82 -7.43 42.45
N LYS A 620 19.40 -7.86 43.61
CA LYS A 620 18.51 -9.01 43.74
C LYS A 620 17.14 -8.61 43.19
N ARG A 621 16.52 -9.46 42.37
CA ARG A 621 15.10 -9.30 42.02
C ARG A 621 14.31 -9.30 43.34
N PRO A 622 13.54 -8.25 43.68
CA PRO A 622 12.52 -8.42 44.69
C PRO A 622 11.63 -9.56 44.23
N SER A 623 11.46 -10.57 45.06
CA SER A 623 10.66 -11.76 44.77
C SER A 623 9.21 -11.34 44.51
N ILE A 624 8.87 -10.99 43.24
CA ILE A 624 7.48 -10.83 42.80
C ILE A 624 6.76 -12.17 42.84
N TYR A 625 7.50 -13.29 42.83
CA TYR A 625 6.97 -14.66 42.95
C TYR A 625 6.86 -15.16 44.39
N GLY A 626 7.47 -14.46 45.39
CA GLY A 626 7.34 -14.82 46.80
C GLY A 626 5.97 -14.53 47.42
N SER A 627 5.14 -13.70 46.77
CA SER A 627 3.82 -13.36 47.31
C SER A 627 2.69 -14.27 46.81
N ILE A 628 2.93 -15.14 45.82
CA ILE A 628 1.91 -16.05 45.27
C ILE A 628 2.06 -17.47 45.85
N LEU A 629 3.25 -17.86 46.29
CA LEU A 629 3.47 -19.16 46.91
C LEU A 629 3.33 -19.23 48.44
N ASP A 630 3.29 -18.06 49.12
CA ASP A 630 3.09 -17.99 50.58
C ASP A 630 1.59 -17.79 50.97
N ARG A 631 0.67 -17.94 50.03
CA ARG A 631 -0.76 -18.04 50.35
C ARG A 631 -1.23 -19.46 50.08
N LYS A 632 -0.90 -20.38 51.02
CA LYS A 632 -1.66 -21.57 51.35
C LYS A 632 -1.88 -21.62 52.83
#